data_bab6935143bce7cd6577f35310bdc805
#
_entry.id   bab6935143bce7cd6577f35310bdc805
#
_cell.length_a   1.000
_cell.length_b   1.000
_cell.length_c   1.000
_cell.angle_alpha   90.00
_cell.angle_beta   90.00
_cell.angle_gamma   90.00
#
_symmetry.space_group_name_H-M   'P 1'
#
loop_
_entity.id
_entity.type
_entity.pdbx_description
1 polymer ?
#
loop_
_entity_poly.entity_id
_entity_poly.type
_entity_poly.pdbx_seq_one_letter_code
_entity_poly.pdbx_strand_id
1 'polypeptide(L)'
;MRPGRIGTIVRAETSKIRKGLMARDWAAVAEAMKSRLAELDMTQAELIQRSRLAPMTIRELLYNTAQRRRSEQTLAALSEALGWPPGHLRAVAEGRDPGDPDAGDPVLAELAALKEMLTTLTCRIDAIERQLAGDGEQP
;
A
#
# COMPACT_ATOMS: atom_id res chain seq x y z
N MET A 1 3.58 -35.60 -27.57
CA MET A 1 3.63 -34.18 -27.27
C MET A 1 2.22 -33.58 -27.34
N ARG A 2 1.71 -33.06 -26.23
CA ARG A 2 0.34 -32.53 -26.15
C ARG A 2 0.36 -31.01 -26.07
N PRO A 3 0.18 -30.27 -27.17
CA PRO A 3 0.21 -28.82 -27.15
C PRO A 3 -0.96 -28.19 -26.38
N GLY A 4 -2.02 -28.94 -26.07
CA GLY A 4 -3.20 -28.46 -25.38
C GLY A 4 -2.98 -28.08 -23.91
N ARG A 5 -1.94 -28.61 -23.26
CA ARG A 5 -1.64 -28.31 -21.85
C ARG A 5 -1.14 -26.87 -21.66
N ILE A 6 -0.29 -26.41 -22.54
CA ILE A 6 0.26 -25.04 -22.49
C ILE A 6 -0.85 -24.04 -22.82
N GLY A 7 -1.69 -24.34 -23.80
CA GLY A 7 -2.82 -23.49 -24.17
C GLY A 7 -3.87 -23.35 -23.07
N THR A 8 -4.08 -24.41 -22.29
CA THR A 8 -5.04 -24.38 -21.16
C THR A 8 -4.54 -23.52 -20.02
N ILE A 9 -3.24 -23.58 -19.69
CA ILE A 9 -2.60 -22.79 -18.64
C ILE A 9 -2.64 -21.29 -19.01
N VAL A 10 -2.28 -20.96 -20.26
CA VAL A 10 -2.32 -19.59 -20.77
C VAL A 10 -3.75 -19.03 -20.78
N ARG A 11 -4.75 -19.84 -21.13
CA ARG A 11 -6.16 -19.44 -21.08
C ARG A 11 -6.64 -19.17 -19.67
N ALA A 12 -6.23 -19.99 -18.69
CA ALA A 12 -6.58 -19.81 -17.28
C ALA A 12 -5.96 -18.52 -16.73
N GLU A 13 -4.72 -18.23 -17.04
CA GLU A 13 -4.05 -16.98 -16.64
C GLU A 13 -4.68 -15.76 -17.32
N THR A 14 -4.98 -15.82 -18.60
CA THR A 14 -5.65 -14.74 -19.33
C THR A 14 -7.05 -14.50 -18.80
N SER A 15 -7.78 -15.57 -18.46
CA SER A 15 -9.11 -15.46 -17.83
C SER A 15 -9.04 -14.82 -16.45
N LYS A 16 -8.02 -15.16 -15.66
CA LYS A 16 -7.77 -14.58 -14.34
C LYS A 16 -7.43 -13.09 -14.44
N ILE A 17 -6.60 -12.72 -15.42
CA ILE A 17 -6.26 -11.32 -15.71
C ILE A 17 -7.50 -10.55 -16.20
N ARG A 18 -8.31 -11.13 -17.08
CA ARG A 18 -9.58 -10.52 -17.53
C ARG A 18 -10.58 -10.33 -16.39
N LYS A 19 -10.69 -11.29 -15.49
CA LYS A 19 -11.52 -11.17 -14.30
C LYS A 19 -11.04 -10.05 -13.38
N GLY A 20 -9.73 -9.90 -13.22
CA GLY A 20 -9.14 -8.80 -12.47
C GLY A 20 -9.38 -7.43 -13.10
N LEU A 21 -9.45 -7.35 -14.45
CA LEU A 21 -9.73 -6.12 -15.18
C LEU A 21 -11.22 -5.76 -15.24
N MET A 22 -12.10 -6.76 -15.34
CA MET A 22 -13.56 -6.56 -15.49
C MET A 22 -14.35 -6.70 -14.20
N ALA A 23 -13.92 -7.57 -13.29
CA ALA A 23 -14.55 -7.79 -12.00
C ALA A 23 -13.56 -7.39 -10.90
N ARG A 24 -14.04 -6.62 -9.95
CA ARG A 24 -13.23 -6.22 -8.81
C ARG A 24 -12.99 -7.41 -7.89
N ASP A 25 -11.77 -7.53 -7.40
CA ASP A 25 -11.36 -8.60 -6.49
C ASP A 25 -11.67 -8.20 -5.05
N TRP A 26 -12.90 -8.46 -4.65
CA TRP A 26 -13.35 -8.15 -3.30
C TRP A 26 -12.74 -9.07 -2.24
N ALA A 27 -12.31 -10.27 -2.63
CA ALA A 27 -11.59 -11.16 -1.72
C ALA A 27 -10.23 -10.57 -1.33
N ALA A 28 -9.50 -10.00 -2.29
CA ALA A 28 -8.24 -9.32 -2.03
C ALA A 28 -8.45 -8.09 -1.14
N VAL A 29 -9.53 -7.34 -1.34
CA VAL A 29 -9.90 -6.19 -0.49
C VAL A 29 -10.15 -6.66 0.94
N ALA A 30 -10.91 -7.73 1.13
CA ALA A 30 -11.22 -8.29 2.44
C ALA A 30 -9.95 -8.71 3.19
N GLU A 31 -9.05 -9.41 2.51
CA GLU A 31 -7.77 -9.86 3.08
C GLU A 31 -6.87 -8.66 3.43
N ALA A 32 -6.77 -7.68 2.56
CA ALA A 32 -5.99 -6.46 2.82
C ALA A 32 -6.53 -5.72 4.04
N MET A 33 -7.85 -5.57 4.16
CA MET A 33 -8.48 -4.92 5.31
C MET A 33 -8.22 -5.66 6.62
N LYS A 34 -8.37 -6.99 6.61
CA LYS A 34 -8.12 -7.83 7.79
C LYS A 34 -6.67 -7.74 8.23
N SER A 35 -5.73 -7.84 7.31
CA SER A 35 -4.30 -7.73 7.58
C SER A 35 -3.96 -6.37 8.19
N ARG A 36 -4.52 -5.31 7.64
CA ARG A 36 -4.27 -3.95 8.14
C ARG A 36 -4.86 -3.71 9.52
N LEU A 37 -6.06 -4.24 9.79
CA LEU A 37 -6.66 -4.17 11.13
C LEU A 37 -5.77 -4.85 12.16
N ALA A 38 -5.21 -6.01 11.81
CA ALA A 38 -4.28 -6.73 12.67
C ALA A 38 -2.99 -5.94 12.91
N GLU A 39 -2.41 -5.34 11.87
CA GLU A 39 -1.21 -4.50 11.97
C GLU A 39 -1.42 -3.29 12.87
N LEU A 40 -2.57 -2.63 12.77
CA LEU A 40 -2.90 -1.44 13.55
C LEU A 40 -3.50 -1.76 14.92
N ASP A 41 -3.71 -3.03 15.23
CA ASP A 41 -4.44 -3.48 16.42
C ASP A 41 -5.78 -2.76 16.57
N MET A 42 -6.46 -2.59 15.43
CA MET A 42 -7.72 -1.86 15.32
C MET A 42 -8.91 -2.81 15.30
N THR A 43 -9.93 -2.49 16.06
CA THR A 43 -11.19 -3.26 16.06
C THR A 43 -12.09 -2.84 14.91
N GLN A 44 -13.01 -3.73 14.54
CA GLN A 44 -14.04 -3.42 13.54
C GLN A 44 -14.88 -2.20 13.96
N ALA A 45 -15.17 -2.07 15.24
CA ALA A 45 -15.92 -0.93 15.78
C ALA A 45 -15.17 0.40 15.58
N GLU A 46 -13.86 0.41 15.79
CA GLU A 46 -13.02 1.58 15.52
C GLU A 46 -12.99 1.94 14.04
N LEU A 47 -12.91 0.94 13.17
CA LEU A 47 -12.97 1.16 11.73
C LEU A 47 -14.29 1.80 11.31
N ILE A 48 -15.40 1.33 11.88
CA ILE A 48 -16.73 1.90 11.64
C ILE A 48 -16.77 3.37 12.03
N GLN A 49 -16.24 3.70 13.21
CA GLN A 49 -16.21 5.07 13.70
C GLN A 49 -15.33 5.98 12.85
N ARG A 50 -14.14 5.51 12.46
CA ARG A 50 -13.19 6.29 11.66
C ARG A 50 -13.67 6.51 10.23
N SER A 51 -14.24 5.49 9.62
CA SER A 51 -14.70 5.56 8.23
C SER A 51 -16.05 6.27 8.10
N ARG A 52 -16.82 6.36 9.17
CA ARG A 52 -18.21 6.88 9.18
C ARG A 52 -19.13 6.14 8.21
N LEU A 53 -18.82 4.89 7.90
CA LEU A 53 -19.62 4.05 7.04
C LEU A 53 -20.57 3.19 7.86
N ALA A 54 -21.62 2.69 7.19
CA ALA A 54 -22.58 1.79 7.83
C ALA A 54 -21.87 0.49 8.29
N PRO A 55 -22.18 -0.01 9.51
CA PRO A 55 -21.58 -1.26 10.00
C PRO A 55 -21.76 -2.44 9.06
N MET A 56 -22.93 -2.52 8.40
CA MET A 56 -23.22 -3.56 7.42
C MET A 56 -22.28 -3.52 6.23
N THR A 57 -21.97 -2.33 5.72
CA THR A 57 -21.05 -2.14 4.58
C THR A 57 -19.65 -2.67 4.91
N ILE A 58 -19.14 -2.34 6.10
CA ILE A 58 -17.82 -2.79 6.55
C ILE A 58 -17.80 -4.30 6.73
N ARG A 59 -18.85 -4.86 7.35
CA ARG A 59 -18.98 -6.30 7.54
C ARG A 59 -19.02 -7.05 6.22
N GLU A 60 -19.82 -6.57 5.27
CA GLU A 60 -19.91 -7.16 3.94
C GLU A 60 -18.58 -7.17 3.20
N LEU A 61 -17.80 -6.10 3.34
CA LEU A 61 -16.46 -6.00 2.72
C LEU A 61 -15.43 -6.89 3.42
N LEU A 62 -15.41 -6.90 4.76
CA LEU A 62 -14.47 -7.72 5.53
C LEU A 62 -14.66 -9.21 5.33
N TYR A 63 -15.90 -9.66 5.23
CA TYR A 63 -16.22 -11.08 5.10
C TYR A 63 -16.58 -11.48 3.67
N ASN A 64 -16.54 -10.53 2.74
CA ASN A 64 -16.85 -10.75 1.33
C ASN A 64 -18.20 -11.48 1.14
N THR A 65 -19.21 -11.10 1.93
CA THR A 65 -20.52 -11.75 1.94
C THR A 65 -21.45 -11.24 0.85
N ALA A 66 -21.26 -10.01 0.39
CA ALA A 66 -22.05 -9.41 -0.67
C ALA A 66 -21.12 -8.73 -1.68
N GLN A 67 -21.01 -9.34 -2.86
CA GLN A 67 -20.20 -8.81 -3.95
C GLN A 67 -20.97 -7.71 -4.69
N ARG A 68 -21.16 -6.58 -4.01
CA ARG A 68 -21.80 -5.39 -4.59
C ARG A 68 -20.71 -4.41 -5.04
N ARG A 69 -20.99 -3.75 -6.15
CA ARG A 69 -20.15 -2.64 -6.58
C ARG A 69 -20.22 -1.53 -5.54
N ARG A 70 -19.09 -1.20 -4.96
CA ARG A 70 -19.00 -0.12 -3.99
C ARG A 70 -18.53 1.16 -4.70
N SER A 71 -18.98 2.30 -4.19
CA SER A 71 -18.56 3.59 -4.73
C SER A 71 -17.09 3.86 -4.41
N GLU A 72 -16.45 4.66 -5.24
CA GLU A 72 -15.06 5.08 -5.01
C GLU A 72 -14.92 5.84 -3.69
N GLN A 73 -15.93 6.61 -3.32
CA GLN A 73 -15.98 7.33 -2.04
C GLN A 73 -15.95 6.37 -0.84
N THR A 74 -16.66 5.26 -0.93
CA THR A 74 -16.66 4.23 0.12
C THR A 74 -15.27 3.62 0.28
N LEU A 75 -14.63 3.26 -0.82
CA LEU A 75 -13.28 2.69 -0.82
C LEU A 75 -12.25 3.71 -0.33
N ALA A 76 -12.40 4.97 -0.73
CA ALA A 76 -11.53 6.06 -0.28
C ALA A 76 -11.65 6.28 1.23
N ALA A 77 -12.87 6.33 1.76
CA ALA A 77 -13.12 6.50 3.19
C ALA A 77 -12.54 5.36 4.02
N LEU A 78 -12.66 4.13 3.54
CA LEU A 78 -12.06 2.96 4.19
C LEU A 78 -10.53 3.00 4.14
N SER A 79 -9.97 3.36 3.00
CA SER A 79 -8.51 3.49 2.85
C SER A 79 -7.96 4.52 3.83
N GLU A 80 -8.56 5.69 3.90
CA GLU A 80 -8.16 6.76 4.84
C GLU A 80 -8.31 6.33 6.30
N ALA A 81 -9.39 5.64 6.64
CA ALA A 81 -9.61 5.12 7.99
C ALA A 81 -8.56 4.10 8.41
N LEU A 82 -8.00 3.37 7.46
CA LEU A 82 -6.93 2.40 7.66
C LEU A 82 -5.52 3.03 7.56
N GLY A 83 -5.44 4.34 7.35
CA GLY A 83 -4.17 5.05 7.23
C GLY A 83 -3.50 4.87 5.86
N TRP A 84 -4.25 4.53 4.85
CA TRP A 84 -3.78 4.37 3.48
C TRP A 84 -4.18 5.56 2.61
N PRO A 85 -3.50 5.77 1.46
CA PRO A 85 -3.98 6.73 0.47
C PRO A 85 -5.40 6.39 -0.02
N PRO A 86 -6.21 7.38 -0.42
CA PRO A 86 -7.61 7.14 -0.81
C PRO A 86 -7.80 6.12 -1.93
N GLY A 87 -6.82 5.99 -2.82
CA GLY A 87 -6.88 5.05 -3.95
C GLY A 87 -6.39 3.64 -3.65
N HIS A 88 -5.94 3.35 -2.43
CA HIS A 88 -5.31 2.08 -2.08
C HIS A 88 -6.24 0.88 -2.28
N LEU A 89 -7.40 0.88 -1.64
CA LEU A 89 -8.37 -0.23 -1.74
C LEU A 89 -8.95 -0.35 -3.14
N ARG A 90 -9.09 0.76 -3.86
CA ARG A 90 -9.49 0.73 -5.27
C ARG A 90 -8.45 -0.02 -6.11
N ALA A 91 -7.17 0.26 -5.92
CA ALA A 91 -6.10 -0.43 -6.62
C ALA A 91 -6.11 -1.93 -6.32
N VAL A 92 -6.27 -2.31 -5.04
CA VAL A 92 -6.40 -3.72 -4.63
C VAL A 92 -7.60 -4.37 -5.30
N ALA A 93 -8.76 -3.69 -5.32
CA ALA A 93 -9.98 -4.21 -5.95
C ALA A 93 -9.80 -4.42 -7.46
N GLU A 94 -9.05 -3.55 -8.12
CA GLU A 94 -8.77 -3.65 -9.56
C GLU A 94 -7.62 -4.61 -9.89
N GLY A 95 -7.05 -5.27 -8.89
CA GLY A 95 -5.93 -6.19 -9.07
C GLY A 95 -4.62 -5.50 -9.39
N ARG A 96 -4.51 -4.21 -9.16
CA ARG A 96 -3.28 -3.45 -9.30
C ARG A 96 -2.52 -3.43 -7.98
N ASP A 97 -1.20 -3.40 -8.07
CA ASP A 97 -0.37 -3.21 -6.89
C ASP A 97 -0.61 -1.79 -6.35
N PRO A 98 -1.11 -1.64 -5.12
CA PRO A 98 -1.30 -0.33 -4.53
C PRO A 98 0.02 0.36 -4.15
N GLY A 99 1.14 -0.37 -4.22
CA GLY A 99 2.44 0.11 -3.80
C GLY A 99 2.55 0.25 -2.28
N ASP A 100 3.67 0.76 -1.85
CA ASP A 100 3.89 1.08 -0.45
C ASP A 100 3.02 2.28 -0.08
N PRO A 101 2.14 2.16 0.92
CA PRO A 101 1.30 3.27 1.35
C PRO A 101 2.11 4.49 1.81
N ASP A 102 3.31 4.27 2.33
CA ASP A 102 4.18 5.35 2.76
C ASP A 102 4.98 5.96 1.61
N ALA A 103 5.21 5.21 0.54
CA ALA A 103 5.94 5.70 -0.65
C ALA A 103 5.15 6.74 -1.46
N GLY A 104 3.82 6.77 -1.31
CA GLY A 104 2.95 7.73 -2.00
C GLY A 104 2.82 9.08 -1.32
N ASP A 105 3.36 9.22 -0.10
CA ASP A 105 3.32 10.48 0.63
C ASP A 105 4.53 11.34 0.24
N PRO A 106 4.31 12.50 -0.43
CA PRO A 106 5.41 13.38 -0.83
C PRO A 106 6.19 13.91 0.37
N VAL A 107 5.56 14.05 1.53
CA VAL A 107 6.24 14.50 2.77
C VAL A 107 7.23 13.45 3.25
N LEU A 108 6.85 12.17 3.25
CA LEU A 108 7.75 11.09 3.66
C LEU A 108 8.91 10.92 2.68
N ALA A 109 8.65 11.07 1.37
CA ALA A 109 9.70 11.04 0.35
C ALA A 109 10.69 12.21 0.54
N GLU A 110 10.21 13.40 0.83
CA GLU A 110 11.04 14.57 1.12
C GLU A 110 11.85 14.38 2.41
N LEU A 111 11.26 13.83 3.46
CA LEU A 111 11.94 13.51 4.71
C LEU A 111 13.08 12.50 4.50
N ALA A 112 12.84 11.47 3.71
CA ALA A 112 13.86 10.48 3.35
C ALA A 112 15.02 11.14 2.59
N ALA A 113 14.72 11.99 1.62
CA ALA A 113 15.71 12.74 0.85
C ALA A 113 16.51 13.68 1.75
N LEU A 114 15.85 14.39 2.66
CA LEU A 114 16.52 15.27 3.64
C LEU A 114 17.44 14.50 4.58
N LYS A 115 17.02 13.33 5.06
CA LYS A 115 17.85 12.45 5.88
C LYS A 115 19.13 12.02 5.14
N GLU A 116 19.01 11.64 3.88
CA GLU A 116 20.16 11.29 3.04
C GLU A 116 21.10 12.47 2.86
N MET A 117 20.57 13.66 2.59
CA MET A 117 21.36 14.89 2.47
C MET A 117 22.11 15.21 3.76
N LEU A 118 21.44 15.10 4.90
CA LEU A 118 22.06 15.32 6.21
C LEU A 118 23.19 14.34 6.48
N THR A 119 23.00 13.07 6.18
CA THR A 119 24.03 12.03 6.32
C THR A 119 25.24 12.35 5.44
N THR A 120 25.01 12.73 4.19
CA THR A 120 26.08 13.11 3.25
C THR A 120 26.84 14.34 3.74
N LEU A 121 26.13 15.36 4.21
CA LEU A 121 26.74 16.57 4.76
C LEU A 121 27.55 16.29 6.01
N THR A 122 27.05 15.47 6.91
CA THR A 122 27.75 15.06 8.12
C THR A 122 29.06 14.33 7.78
N CYS A 123 29.01 13.40 6.83
CA CYS A 123 30.18 12.70 6.33
C CYS A 123 31.24 13.66 5.71
N ARG A 124 30.76 14.66 4.97
CA ARG A 124 31.62 15.69 4.38
C ARG A 124 32.28 16.56 5.44
N ILE A 125 31.54 16.98 6.44
CA ILE A 125 32.06 17.79 7.57
C ILE A 125 33.10 16.98 8.33
N ASP A 126 32.84 15.73 8.65
CA ASP A 126 33.79 14.85 9.32
C ASP A 126 35.10 14.67 8.51
N ALA A 127 34.98 14.54 7.20
CA ALA A 127 36.13 14.43 6.31
C ALA A 127 36.95 15.71 6.29
N ILE A 128 36.32 16.88 6.26
CA ILE A 128 36.96 18.19 6.30
C ILE A 128 37.64 18.40 7.65
N GLU A 129 36.98 18.07 8.75
CA GLU A 129 37.54 18.16 10.09
C GLU A 129 38.80 17.29 10.24
N ARG A 130 38.76 16.08 9.71
CA ARG A 130 39.96 15.20 9.71
C ARG A 130 41.09 15.76 8.87
N GLN A 131 40.81 16.37 7.73
CA GLN A 131 41.79 17.04 6.91
C GLN A 131 42.42 18.24 7.64
N LEU A 132 41.59 19.06 8.27
CA LEU A 132 42.07 20.22 9.05
C LEU A 132 42.91 19.80 10.27
N ALA A 133 42.48 18.73 10.95
CA ALA A 133 43.24 18.18 12.07
C ALA A 133 44.59 17.61 11.62
N GLY A 134 44.63 16.95 10.44
CA GLY A 134 45.85 16.43 9.84
C GLY A 134 46.83 17.54 9.41
N ASP A 135 46.33 18.62 8.82
CA ASP A 135 47.14 19.77 8.41
C ASP A 135 47.65 20.57 9.60
N GLY A 136 46.96 20.57 10.74
CA GLY A 136 47.39 21.23 11.97
C GLY A 136 48.49 20.53 12.72
N GLU A 137 48.75 19.26 12.45
CA GLU A 137 49.83 18.48 13.10
C GLU A 137 51.18 18.53 12.38
N GLN A 138 51.25 19.12 11.20
CA GLN A 138 52.53 19.27 10.50
C GLN A 138 53.31 20.46 11.04
N PRO A 139 54.56 20.25 11.45
CA PRO A 139 55.42 21.34 11.89
C PRO A 139 55.83 22.29 10.76
#